data_7d04c34aa308c927ab9fb4cfcef693a3
#
_entry.id   7d04c34aa308c927ab9fb4cfcef693a3
#
_cell.length_a   1.000
_cell.length_b   1.000
_cell.length_c   1.000
_cell.angle_alpha   90.00
_cell.angle_beta   90.00
_cell.angle_gamma   90.00
#
_symmetry.space_group_name_H-M   'P 1'
#
loop_
_entity.id
_entity.type
_entity.pdbx_description
1 polymer ?
#
loop_
_entity_poly.entity_id
_entity_poly.type
_entity_poly.pdbx_seq_one_letter_code
_entity_poly.pdbx_strand_id
1 'polypeptide(L)'
;MKLAITGVGIVSPLGNTLAENIVNLKAKKVPITDYRPQGHFSDWILEVEKAFHCNYDDVNVEHLIKTKDKRWIDPTVVSSMIAVDEAVTMSGLDLPHDTPVVVGTIRGGAPNLARYGQTLHQHKRKVHPQVLLSSSLEYVSNHISSHYKLHGPSLATSGTCVSGLQALDIAKKYMQTEGYTSCIVGGTDFMTSSMSTIYFQLLGAISPTGKSVPWDESRDGFVMGEGSVYLVVEPLELALERGANIRWVVDGLGIANDGAHATQPDLDGTGARIAIDKVF
;
A
#
# COMPACT_ATOMS: atom_id res chain seq x y z
N MET A 1 -11.85 15.38 -15.79
CA MET A 1 -10.44 15.16 -16.16
C MET A 1 -10.15 13.67 -16.11
N LYS A 2 -9.58 13.11 -17.15
CA LYS A 2 -9.04 11.75 -17.19
C LYS A 2 -7.58 11.75 -16.75
N LEU A 3 -7.15 10.68 -16.11
CA LEU A 3 -5.75 10.52 -15.72
C LEU A 3 -5.08 9.45 -16.57
N ALA A 4 -3.88 9.75 -17.05
CA ALA A 4 -2.98 8.76 -17.63
C ALA A 4 -2.13 8.12 -16.53
N ILE A 5 -2.02 6.82 -16.54
CA ILE A 5 -1.05 6.06 -15.76
C ILE A 5 0.15 5.83 -16.68
N THR A 6 1.26 6.49 -16.40
CA THR A 6 2.48 6.42 -17.19
C THR A 6 3.55 5.54 -16.56
N GLY A 7 3.51 5.37 -15.24
CA GLY A 7 4.39 4.47 -14.52
C GLY A 7 3.63 3.61 -13.52
N VAL A 8 4.09 2.38 -13.35
CA VAL A 8 3.57 1.42 -12.37
C VAL A 8 4.71 0.65 -11.75
N GLY A 9 4.69 0.52 -10.44
CA GLY A 9 5.61 -0.35 -9.72
C GLY A 9 4.87 -1.16 -8.67
N ILE A 10 5.32 -2.38 -8.49
CA ILE A 10 4.65 -3.37 -7.65
C ILE A 10 5.65 -4.22 -6.87
N VAL A 11 5.42 -4.33 -5.57
CA VAL A 11 6.01 -5.36 -4.71
C VAL A 11 4.87 -6.15 -4.11
N SER A 12 4.84 -7.44 -4.37
CA SER A 12 3.82 -8.34 -3.84
C SER A 12 4.42 -9.75 -3.62
N PRO A 13 3.69 -10.67 -3.00
CA PRO A 13 4.13 -12.06 -2.91
C PRO A 13 4.38 -12.75 -4.26
N LEU A 14 3.86 -12.19 -5.35
CA LEU A 14 4.09 -12.69 -6.71
C LEU A 14 5.41 -12.20 -7.33
N GLY A 15 6.03 -11.14 -6.78
CA GLY A 15 7.28 -10.60 -7.29
C GLY A 15 7.51 -9.14 -6.91
N ASN A 16 8.68 -8.64 -7.23
CA ASN A 16 9.17 -7.32 -6.87
C ASN A 16 9.13 -6.31 -8.03
N THR A 17 8.61 -6.74 -9.16
CA THR A 17 8.41 -5.91 -10.36
C THR A 17 7.06 -6.22 -11.00
N LEU A 18 6.53 -5.28 -11.77
CA LEU A 18 5.30 -5.47 -12.56
C LEU A 18 5.43 -6.69 -13.50
N ALA A 19 6.58 -6.86 -14.13
CA ALA A 19 6.83 -7.97 -15.05
C ALA A 19 6.76 -9.32 -14.35
N GLU A 20 7.41 -9.49 -13.21
CA GLU A 20 7.35 -10.72 -12.40
C GLU A 20 5.93 -11.02 -11.94
N ASN A 21 5.23 -10.01 -11.45
CA ASN A 21 3.84 -10.14 -11.01
C ASN A 21 2.95 -10.63 -12.15
N ILE A 22 3.06 -10.06 -13.34
CA ILE A 22 2.28 -10.48 -14.52
C ILE A 22 2.60 -11.93 -14.92
N VAL A 23 3.87 -12.30 -14.96
CA VAL A 23 4.31 -13.66 -15.32
C VAL A 23 3.77 -14.69 -14.32
N ASN A 24 3.95 -14.43 -13.02
CA ASN A 24 3.52 -15.34 -11.97
C ASN A 24 1.99 -15.42 -11.85
N LEU A 25 1.27 -14.32 -12.08
CA LEU A 25 -0.19 -14.30 -12.13
C LEU A 25 -0.72 -15.13 -13.31
N LYS A 26 -0.15 -14.95 -14.51
CA LYS A 26 -0.51 -15.77 -15.70
C LYS A 26 -0.22 -17.25 -15.51
N ALA A 27 0.85 -17.57 -14.78
CA ALA A 27 1.19 -18.93 -14.41
C ALA A 27 0.29 -19.50 -13.30
N LYS A 28 -0.69 -18.72 -12.79
CA LYS A 28 -1.58 -19.07 -11.67
C LYS A 28 -0.81 -19.49 -10.42
N LYS A 29 0.35 -18.90 -10.19
CA LYS A 29 1.16 -19.17 -9.01
C LYS A 29 0.44 -18.67 -7.77
N VAL A 30 0.36 -19.51 -6.75
CA VAL A 30 -0.19 -19.16 -5.44
C VAL A 30 0.95 -19.12 -4.43
N PRO A 31 1.53 -17.95 -4.15
CA PRO A 31 2.72 -17.80 -3.32
C PRO A 31 2.38 -17.80 -1.82
N ILE A 32 1.50 -18.69 -1.40
CA ILE A 32 1.14 -18.85 0.00
C ILE A 32 2.30 -19.52 0.76
N THR A 33 2.63 -19.00 1.91
CA THR A 33 3.70 -19.49 2.78
C THR A 33 3.20 -19.70 4.20
N ASP A 34 4.01 -20.36 5.02
CA ASP A 34 3.72 -20.45 6.44
C ASP A 34 3.73 -19.05 7.06
N TYR A 35 2.74 -18.81 7.92
CA TYR A 35 2.66 -17.54 8.63
C TYR A 35 3.86 -17.38 9.55
N ARG A 36 4.52 -16.24 9.45
CA ARG A 36 5.67 -15.89 10.29
C ARG A 36 5.30 -14.69 11.14
N PRO A 37 4.89 -14.89 12.39
CA PRO A 37 4.49 -13.78 13.26
C PRO A 37 5.68 -12.83 13.46
N GLN A 38 5.46 -11.55 13.18
CA GLN A 38 6.42 -10.49 13.47
C GLN A 38 6.09 -9.91 14.84
N GLY A 39 7.03 -10.07 15.79
CA GLY A 39 6.90 -9.60 17.17
C GLY A 39 6.60 -10.72 18.16
N HIS A 40 6.72 -10.40 19.45
CA HIS A 40 6.66 -11.40 20.54
C HIS A 40 5.24 -11.63 21.11
N PHE A 41 4.23 -11.70 20.27
CA PHE A 41 2.91 -12.18 20.68
C PHE A 41 2.79 -13.71 20.50
N SER A 42 3.94 -14.40 20.54
CA SER A 42 4.02 -15.86 20.41
C SER A 42 3.23 -16.64 21.49
N ASP A 43 2.92 -16.00 22.62
CA ASP A 43 2.14 -16.60 23.71
C ASP A 43 0.62 -16.52 23.46
N TRP A 44 0.20 -15.82 22.41
CA TRP A 44 -1.19 -15.82 21.97
C TRP A 44 -1.40 -16.98 21.01
N ILE A 45 -2.45 -17.73 21.22
CA ILE A 45 -2.84 -18.83 20.32
C ILE A 45 -3.30 -18.20 19.00
N LEU A 46 -2.37 -18.11 18.05
CA LEU A 46 -2.68 -17.75 16.67
C LEU A 46 -3.00 -19.04 15.91
N GLU A 47 -4.25 -19.17 15.51
CA GLU A 47 -4.73 -20.28 14.68
C GLU A 47 -4.42 -20.08 13.18
N VAL A 48 -3.66 -19.01 12.86
CA VAL A 48 -3.31 -18.65 11.47
C VAL A 48 -2.04 -19.36 11.07
N GLU A 49 -2.16 -20.29 10.12
CA GLU A 49 -1.03 -21.07 9.63
C GLU A 49 -0.41 -20.51 8.35
N LYS A 50 -1.15 -19.74 7.57
CA LYS A 50 -0.77 -19.33 6.22
C LYS A 50 -0.91 -17.83 6.01
N ALA A 51 0.02 -17.26 5.24
CA ALA A 51 -0.03 -15.87 4.81
C ALA A 51 0.66 -15.67 3.45
N PHE A 52 0.42 -14.52 2.83
CA PHE A 52 1.11 -14.08 1.62
C PHE A 52 2.17 -13.04 2.00
N HIS A 53 3.41 -13.48 2.17
CA HIS A 53 4.55 -12.62 2.49
C HIS A 53 5.27 -12.12 1.25
N CYS A 54 5.66 -10.84 1.25
CA CYS A 54 6.59 -10.29 0.29
C CYS A 54 8.01 -10.76 0.61
N ASN A 55 8.80 -11.05 -0.42
CA ASN A 55 10.23 -11.30 -0.29
C ASN A 55 10.98 -10.39 -1.26
N TYR A 56 11.75 -9.46 -0.73
CA TYR A 56 12.60 -8.53 -1.48
C TYR A 56 14.05 -8.51 -0.95
N ASP A 57 14.47 -9.59 -0.28
CA ASP A 57 15.81 -9.69 0.32
C ASP A 57 16.93 -9.59 -0.74
N ASP A 58 16.66 -10.10 -1.95
CA ASP A 58 17.57 -10.06 -3.09
C ASP A 58 17.54 -8.74 -3.87
N VAL A 59 16.66 -7.81 -3.52
CA VAL A 59 16.56 -6.50 -4.20
C VAL A 59 17.61 -5.54 -3.66
N ASN A 60 18.44 -5.00 -4.53
CA ASN A 60 19.40 -3.96 -4.12
C ASN A 60 18.66 -2.64 -3.88
N VAL A 61 18.56 -2.25 -2.61
CA VAL A 61 17.88 -1.01 -2.16
C VAL A 61 18.86 0.06 -1.65
N GLU A 62 20.17 -0.10 -1.87
CA GLU A 62 21.18 0.82 -1.32
C GLU A 62 21.06 2.24 -1.86
N HIS A 63 20.64 2.37 -3.12
CA HIS A 63 20.37 3.65 -3.75
C HIS A 63 19.09 4.33 -3.24
N LEU A 64 18.14 3.55 -2.69
CA LEU A 64 16.85 4.02 -2.19
C LEU A 64 16.89 4.35 -0.70
N ILE A 65 17.62 3.58 0.07
CA ILE A 65 17.62 3.64 1.54
C ILE A 65 19.06 3.60 2.05
N LYS A 66 19.45 4.61 2.83
CA LYS A 66 20.79 4.66 3.44
C LYS A 66 20.98 3.49 4.38
N THR A 67 22.10 2.78 4.24
CA THR A 67 22.42 1.54 5.00
C THR A 67 22.29 1.69 6.52
N LYS A 68 22.62 2.87 7.06
CA LYS A 68 22.53 3.15 8.51
C LYS A 68 21.07 3.18 9.02
N ASP A 69 20.12 3.44 8.14
CA ASP A 69 18.71 3.60 8.48
C ASP A 69 17.92 2.29 8.33
N LYS A 70 18.43 1.30 7.58
CA LYS A 70 17.76 0.02 7.30
C LYS A 70 17.21 -0.68 8.55
N ARG A 71 17.89 -0.60 9.69
CA ARG A 71 17.47 -1.26 10.93
C ARG A 71 16.20 -0.68 11.55
N TRP A 72 15.89 0.58 11.24
CA TRP A 72 14.82 1.32 11.89
C TRP A 72 13.63 1.59 10.95
N ILE A 73 13.81 1.29 9.65
CA ILE A 73 12.81 1.49 8.63
C ILE A 73 11.84 0.32 8.62
N ASP A 74 10.56 0.64 8.53
CA ASP A 74 9.50 -0.35 8.42
C ASP A 74 9.51 -1.02 7.04
N PRO A 75 9.18 -2.31 6.94
CA PRO A 75 9.03 -3.02 5.67
C PRO A 75 8.12 -2.32 4.66
N THR A 76 7.07 -1.62 5.12
CA THR A 76 6.19 -0.83 4.25
C THR A 76 6.93 0.27 3.49
N VAL A 77 7.91 0.91 4.13
CA VAL A 77 8.74 1.93 3.46
C VAL A 77 9.65 1.29 2.43
N VAL A 78 10.32 0.19 2.79
CA VAL A 78 11.27 -0.49 1.87
C VAL A 78 10.56 -0.93 0.60
N SER A 79 9.43 -1.64 0.75
CA SER A 79 8.64 -2.13 -0.39
C SER A 79 8.05 -0.99 -1.21
N SER A 80 7.62 0.09 -0.55
CA SER A 80 7.12 1.29 -1.22
C SER A 80 8.21 1.96 -2.05
N MET A 81 9.42 2.08 -1.53
CA MET A 81 10.54 2.68 -2.26
C MET A 81 10.91 1.86 -3.50
N ILE A 82 10.92 0.52 -3.42
CA ILE A 82 11.13 -0.36 -4.57
C ILE A 82 10.04 -0.14 -5.63
N ALA A 83 8.78 -0.13 -5.22
CA ALA A 83 7.66 0.04 -6.15
C ALA A 83 7.62 1.46 -6.75
N VAL A 84 7.93 2.50 -5.98
CA VAL A 84 8.01 3.88 -6.50
C VAL A 84 9.14 4.02 -7.51
N ASP A 85 10.31 3.44 -7.24
CA ASP A 85 11.46 3.51 -8.15
C ASP A 85 11.14 2.86 -9.50
N GLU A 86 10.48 1.71 -9.51
CA GLU A 86 9.98 1.07 -10.74
C GLU A 86 8.97 1.99 -11.46
N ALA A 87 8.00 2.56 -10.72
CA ALA A 87 6.97 3.43 -11.31
C ALA A 87 7.57 4.69 -11.94
N VAL A 88 8.48 5.37 -11.23
CA VAL A 88 9.15 6.58 -11.71
C VAL A 88 10.01 6.28 -12.94
N THR A 89 10.83 5.23 -12.87
CA THR A 89 11.65 4.77 -13.99
C THR A 89 10.80 4.45 -15.21
N MET A 90 9.69 3.72 -15.04
CA MET A 90 8.79 3.35 -16.13
C MET A 90 8.09 4.55 -16.76
N SER A 91 7.77 5.58 -15.99
CA SER A 91 7.07 6.77 -16.47
C SER A 91 7.92 7.59 -17.45
N GLY A 92 9.24 7.52 -17.31
CA GLY A 92 10.18 8.36 -18.05
C GLY A 92 9.97 9.86 -17.82
N LEU A 93 9.26 10.22 -16.75
CA LEU A 93 8.98 11.61 -16.39
C LEU A 93 10.12 12.16 -15.51
N ASP A 94 10.68 13.30 -15.89
CA ASP A 94 11.47 14.11 -14.98
C ASP A 94 10.48 14.80 -14.02
N LEU A 95 10.39 14.26 -12.79
CA LEU A 95 9.37 14.67 -11.83
C LEU A 95 9.51 16.17 -11.50
N PRO A 96 8.47 17.00 -11.73
CA PRO A 96 8.45 18.37 -11.23
C PRO A 96 8.71 18.43 -9.71
N HIS A 97 9.43 19.45 -9.27
CA HIS A 97 9.75 19.61 -7.83
C HIS A 97 8.52 19.71 -6.93
N ASP A 98 7.41 20.17 -7.47
CA ASP A 98 6.14 20.32 -6.77
C ASP A 98 5.22 19.10 -6.89
N THR A 99 5.71 17.98 -7.43
CA THR A 99 4.93 16.75 -7.56
C THR A 99 4.41 16.28 -6.20
N PRO A 100 3.08 16.13 -6.03
CA PRO A 100 2.50 15.57 -4.82
C PRO A 100 2.82 14.08 -4.66
N VAL A 101 2.86 13.64 -3.39
CA VAL A 101 2.95 12.22 -3.03
C VAL A 101 1.77 11.86 -2.15
N VAL A 102 0.90 10.95 -2.60
CA VAL A 102 -0.30 10.53 -1.87
C VAL A 102 -0.29 9.02 -1.66
N VAL A 103 -0.29 8.61 -0.40
CA VAL A 103 -0.17 7.19 -0.02
C VAL A 103 -1.42 6.73 0.72
N GLY A 104 -2.04 5.67 0.25
CA GLY A 104 -3.10 4.96 0.95
C GLY A 104 -2.52 3.85 1.83
N THR A 105 -2.78 3.89 3.13
CA THR A 105 -2.33 2.84 4.06
C THR A 105 -3.24 2.76 5.27
N ILE A 106 -3.42 1.57 5.82
CA ILE A 106 -4.22 1.39 7.03
C ILE A 106 -3.38 1.61 8.28
N ARG A 107 -2.16 1.07 8.27
CA ARG A 107 -1.30 0.97 9.46
C ARG A 107 0.00 1.76 9.33
N GLY A 108 0.46 2.09 8.13
CA GLY A 108 1.78 2.67 7.94
C GLY A 108 2.85 1.84 8.64
N GLY A 109 3.72 2.48 9.40
CA GLY A 109 4.77 1.83 10.17
C GLY A 109 4.35 1.37 11.58
N ALA A 110 3.06 1.20 11.89
CA ALA A 110 2.59 0.73 13.19
C ALA A 110 3.18 -0.63 13.65
N PRO A 111 3.48 -1.60 12.75
CA PRO A 111 4.18 -2.83 13.14
C PRO A 111 5.51 -2.58 13.83
N ASN A 112 6.29 -1.60 13.38
CA ASN A 112 7.53 -1.22 14.02
C ASN A 112 7.33 -0.66 15.44
N LEU A 113 6.30 0.15 15.65
CA LEU A 113 5.97 0.67 16.98
C LEU A 113 5.70 -0.46 17.98
N ALA A 114 4.91 -1.46 17.58
CA ALA A 114 4.63 -2.62 18.41
C ALA A 114 5.90 -3.41 18.74
N ARG A 115 6.73 -3.69 17.74
CA ARG A 115 8.02 -4.40 17.87
C ARG A 115 8.97 -3.70 18.84
N TYR A 116 9.16 -2.39 18.70
CA TYR A 116 10.11 -1.65 19.51
C TYR A 116 9.55 -1.25 20.87
N GLY A 117 8.26 -1.02 21.00
CA GLY A 117 7.59 -0.81 22.29
C GLY A 117 7.80 -1.99 23.22
N GLN A 118 7.68 -3.19 22.70
CA GLN A 118 7.97 -4.42 23.45
C GLN A 118 9.46 -4.56 23.81
N THR A 119 10.38 -4.26 22.88
CA THR A 119 11.82 -4.26 23.16
C THR A 119 12.17 -3.29 24.30
N LEU A 120 11.56 -2.11 24.31
CA LEU A 120 11.72 -1.13 25.39
C LEU A 120 11.23 -1.67 26.72
N HIS A 121 10.04 -2.29 26.74
CA HIS A 121 9.43 -2.81 27.95
C HIS A 121 10.22 -3.99 28.55
N GLN A 122 10.55 -4.99 27.71
CA GLN A 122 11.20 -6.23 28.17
C GLN A 122 12.68 -6.07 28.50
N HIS A 123 13.40 -5.30 27.72
CA HIS A 123 14.86 -5.22 27.82
C HIS A 123 15.35 -3.90 28.39
N LYS A 124 14.47 -2.94 28.72
CA LYS A 124 14.83 -1.59 29.19
C LYS A 124 15.92 -0.92 28.33
N ARG A 125 15.98 -1.29 27.07
CA ARG A 125 16.96 -0.76 26.12
C ARG A 125 16.46 0.56 25.53
N LYS A 126 17.38 1.48 25.27
CA LYS A 126 17.07 2.70 24.55
C LYS A 126 16.60 2.35 23.13
N VAL A 127 15.41 2.77 22.77
CA VAL A 127 14.88 2.67 21.40
C VAL A 127 15.22 3.97 20.68
N HIS A 128 15.60 3.85 19.41
CA HIS A 128 15.94 5.04 18.62
C HIS A 128 14.68 5.91 18.39
N PRO A 129 14.74 7.24 18.56
CA PRO A 129 13.57 8.12 18.39
C PRO A 129 12.89 7.99 17.02
N GLN A 130 13.61 7.61 16.00
CA GLN A 130 13.09 7.38 14.64
C GLN A 130 12.00 6.30 14.58
N VAL A 131 11.94 5.39 15.56
CA VAL A 131 10.88 4.38 15.64
C VAL A 131 9.51 5.01 15.81
N LEU A 132 9.39 6.06 16.63
CA LEU A 132 8.12 6.77 16.80
C LEU A 132 7.72 7.50 15.51
N LEU A 133 8.68 8.13 14.84
CA LEU A 133 8.43 8.80 13.57
C LEU A 133 8.02 7.81 12.48
N SER A 134 8.66 6.64 12.43
CA SER A 134 8.35 5.60 11.43
C SER A 134 6.98 4.95 11.63
N SER A 135 6.32 5.19 12.77
CA SER A 135 4.97 4.67 13.05
C SER A 135 3.84 5.57 12.58
N SER A 136 4.14 6.80 12.14
CA SER A 136 3.12 7.67 11.57
C SER A 136 2.71 7.22 10.15
N LEU A 137 1.46 7.47 9.78
CA LEU A 137 0.96 7.10 8.45
C LEU A 137 1.73 7.83 7.33
N GLU A 138 2.07 9.10 7.56
CA GLU A 138 2.77 9.96 6.61
C GLU A 138 4.25 9.60 6.43
N TYR A 139 4.79 8.68 7.24
CA TYR A 139 6.21 8.35 7.16
C TYR A 139 6.62 7.83 5.79
N VAL A 140 5.75 7.03 5.14
CA VAL A 140 6.00 6.49 3.80
C VAL A 140 6.02 7.63 2.77
N SER A 141 5.00 8.48 2.73
CA SER A 141 4.91 9.59 1.77
C SER A 141 6.05 10.60 1.95
N ASN A 142 6.41 10.91 3.19
CA ASN A 142 7.52 11.80 3.51
C ASN A 142 8.87 11.18 3.09
N HIS A 143 9.03 9.87 3.22
CA HIS A 143 10.26 9.20 2.81
C HIS A 143 10.43 9.25 1.28
N ILE A 144 9.35 9.01 0.53
CA ILE A 144 9.32 9.14 -0.92
C ILE A 144 9.67 10.58 -1.33
N SER A 145 8.95 11.58 -0.77
CA SER A 145 9.19 12.99 -1.08
C SER A 145 10.62 13.42 -0.79
N SER A 146 11.19 12.99 0.34
CA SER A 146 12.57 13.29 0.72
C SER A 146 13.59 12.68 -0.24
N HIS A 147 13.35 11.44 -0.69
CA HIS A 147 14.25 10.75 -1.61
C HIS A 147 14.33 11.45 -2.97
N TYR A 148 13.16 11.75 -3.55
CA TYR A 148 13.05 12.41 -4.86
C TYR A 148 13.15 13.94 -4.78
N LYS A 149 13.35 14.53 -3.58
CA LYS A 149 13.42 15.98 -3.34
C LYS A 149 12.19 16.73 -3.84
N LEU A 150 11.02 16.16 -3.59
CA LEU A 150 9.74 16.75 -3.96
C LEU A 150 9.24 17.67 -2.85
N HIS A 151 8.75 18.82 -3.24
CA HIS A 151 8.26 19.88 -2.36
C HIS A 151 6.73 20.06 -2.43
N GLY A 152 6.06 19.26 -3.26
CA GLY A 152 4.61 19.22 -3.33
C GLY A 152 3.98 18.62 -2.05
N PRO A 153 2.65 18.61 -1.95
CA PRO A 153 1.95 17.98 -0.82
C PRO A 153 2.37 16.53 -0.62
N SER A 154 2.69 16.19 0.64
CA SER A 154 2.98 14.81 1.06
C SER A 154 1.90 14.39 2.05
N LEU A 155 1.10 13.40 1.68
CA LEU A 155 -0.11 13.01 2.42
C LEU A 155 -0.24 11.50 2.51
N ALA A 156 -0.69 11.02 3.67
CA ALA A 156 -1.25 9.68 3.80
C ALA A 156 -2.76 9.73 4.04
N THR A 157 -3.49 8.79 3.48
CA THR A 157 -4.93 8.62 3.71
C THR A 157 -5.23 7.20 4.16
N SER A 158 -6.24 7.06 5.02
CA SER A 158 -6.70 5.77 5.51
C SER A 158 -8.20 5.66 5.40
N GLY A 159 -8.65 4.76 4.56
CA GLY A 159 -10.04 4.36 4.35
C GLY A 159 -10.17 2.83 4.35
N THR A 160 -9.40 2.16 5.23
CA THR A 160 -9.33 0.70 5.26
C THR A 160 -8.93 0.10 3.90
N CYS A 161 -9.66 -0.89 3.37
CA CYS A 161 -9.33 -1.57 2.11
C CYS A 161 -9.36 -0.67 0.87
N VAL A 162 -10.02 0.50 0.92
CA VAL A 162 -10.10 1.45 -0.20
C VAL A 162 -9.09 2.59 -0.13
N SER A 163 -8.13 2.55 0.81
CA SER A 163 -7.14 3.61 1.02
C SER A 163 -6.40 4.00 -0.26
N GLY A 164 -5.96 3.01 -1.07
CA GLY A 164 -5.28 3.26 -2.34
C GLY A 164 -6.15 3.98 -3.37
N LEU A 165 -7.45 3.65 -3.45
CA LEU A 165 -8.40 4.34 -4.34
C LEU A 165 -8.72 5.74 -3.83
N GLN A 166 -8.78 5.96 -2.52
CA GLN A 166 -8.90 7.30 -1.93
C GLN A 166 -7.67 8.16 -2.24
N ALA A 167 -6.47 7.58 -2.17
CA ALA A 167 -5.25 8.27 -2.56
C ALA A 167 -5.32 8.73 -4.03
N LEU A 168 -5.81 7.88 -4.93
CA LEU A 168 -5.99 8.22 -6.35
C LEU A 168 -7.02 9.35 -6.56
N ASP A 169 -8.12 9.37 -5.80
CA ASP A 169 -9.10 10.45 -5.83
C ASP A 169 -8.51 11.78 -5.36
N ILE A 170 -7.70 11.75 -4.31
CA ILE A 170 -6.98 12.94 -3.81
C ILE A 170 -6.00 13.44 -4.87
N ALA A 171 -5.22 12.54 -5.48
CA ALA A 171 -4.30 12.90 -6.56
C ALA A 171 -5.04 13.56 -7.74
N LYS A 172 -6.19 13.00 -8.15
CA LYS A 172 -7.04 13.59 -9.18
C LYS A 172 -7.51 15.00 -8.80
N LYS A 173 -7.93 15.21 -7.55
CA LYS A 173 -8.37 16.52 -7.05
C LYS A 173 -7.23 17.53 -7.06
N TYR A 174 -6.04 17.18 -6.61
CA TYR A 174 -4.87 18.06 -6.68
C TYR A 174 -4.59 18.53 -8.10
N MET A 175 -4.62 17.64 -9.07
CA MET A 175 -4.41 18.03 -10.48
C MET A 175 -5.56 18.89 -11.03
N GLN A 176 -6.82 18.62 -10.62
CA GLN A 176 -7.98 19.38 -11.10
C GLN A 176 -8.10 20.78 -10.50
N THR A 177 -7.80 20.94 -9.22
CA THR A 177 -8.10 22.19 -8.48
C THR A 177 -6.86 23.04 -8.23
N GLU A 178 -5.69 22.44 -8.17
CA GLU A 178 -4.44 23.11 -7.82
C GLU A 178 -3.43 23.13 -9.00
N GLY A 179 -3.76 22.45 -10.11
CA GLY A 179 -2.99 22.53 -11.35
C GLY A 179 -1.71 21.69 -11.37
N TYR A 180 -1.52 20.74 -10.44
CA TYR A 180 -0.37 19.83 -10.50
C TYR A 180 -0.39 18.99 -11.79
N THR A 181 0.78 18.83 -12.38
CA THR A 181 0.94 18.15 -13.68
C THR A 181 1.28 16.67 -13.57
N SER A 182 1.60 16.20 -12.36
CA SER A 182 1.87 14.80 -12.06
C SER A 182 1.61 14.51 -10.57
N CYS A 183 1.50 13.24 -10.21
CA CYS A 183 1.45 12.80 -8.82
C CYS A 183 2.02 11.39 -8.71
N ILE A 184 2.80 11.13 -7.64
CA ILE A 184 3.10 9.77 -7.20
C ILE A 184 1.98 9.36 -6.24
N VAL A 185 1.25 8.31 -6.61
CA VAL A 185 0.12 7.84 -5.81
C VAL A 185 0.14 6.32 -5.68
N GLY A 186 -0.21 5.81 -4.52
CA GLY A 186 -0.24 4.37 -4.35
C GLY A 186 -0.82 3.90 -3.03
N GLY A 187 -0.66 2.62 -2.77
CA GLY A 187 -1.08 1.99 -1.53
C GLY A 187 -0.05 0.96 -1.06
N THR A 188 0.09 0.86 0.25
CA THR A 188 0.99 -0.09 0.89
C THR A 188 0.46 -0.52 2.24
N ASP A 189 0.51 -1.84 2.50
CA ASP A 189 0.29 -2.38 3.84
C ASP A 189 1.03 -3.71 4.02
N PHE A 190 1.55 -3.90 5.23
CA PHE A 190 2.16 -5.14 5.70
C PHE A 190 1.36 -5.65 6.89
N MET A 191 0.23 -6.30 6.59
CA MET A 191 -0.79 -6.69 7.55
C MET A 191 -0.51 -8.00 8.26
N THR A 192 0.59 -8.68 7.95
CA THR A 192 0.97 -9.96 8.60
C THR A 192 1.62 -9.77 9.97
N SER A 193 1.61 -8.56 10.54
CA SER A 193 2.02 -8.34 11.92
C SER A 193 1.09 -9.09 12.88
N SER A 194 1.66 -9.63 13.97
CA SER A 194 0.88 -10.40 14.96
C SER A 194 -0.35 -9.65 15.47
N MET A 195 -0.24 -8.35 15.72
CA MET A 195 -1.38 -7.54 16.19
C MET A 195 -2.51 -7.48 15.16
N SER A 196 -2.21 -7.26 13.89
CA SER A 196 -3.21 -7.22 12.83
C SER A 196 -3.84 -8.60 12.62
N THR A 197 -3.04 -9.65 12.67
CA THR A 197 -3.51 -11.03 12.52
C THR A 197 -4.46 -11.43 13.66
N ILE A 198 -4.10 -11.13 14.92
CA ILE A 198 -4.97 -11.36 16.09
C ILE A 198 -6.30 -10.63 15.93
N TYR A 199 -6.26 -9.36 15.50
CA TYR A 199 -7.48 -8.58 15.32
C TYR A 199 -8.44 -9.23 14.31
N PHE A 200 -7.94 -9.61 13.14
CA PHE A 200 -8.78 -10.23 12.10
C PHE A 200 -9.19 -11.67 12.46
N GLN A 201 -8.37 -12.40 13.22
CA GLN A 201 -8.74 -13.70 13.75
C GLN A 201 -9.92 -13.58 14.75
N LEU A 202 -9.84 -12.63 15.69
CA LEU A 202 -10.92 -12.38 16.66
C LEU A 202 -12.22 -11.91 15.99
N LEU A 203 -12.12 -11.24 14.83
CA LEU A 203 -13.29 -10.89 14.01
C LEU A 203 -13.87 -12.08 13.24
N GLY A 204 -13.21 -13.25 13.26
CA GLY A 204 -13.61 -14.40 12.45
C GLY A 204 -13.45 -14.17 10.94
N ALA A 205 -12.54 -13.27 10.53
CA ALA A 205 -12.38 -12.87 9.13
C ALA A 205 -11.29 -13.67 8.39
N ILE A 206 -10.38 -14.33 9.13
CA ILE A 206 -9.29 -15.12 8.55
C ILE A 206 -9.76 -16.54 8.31
N SER A 207 -9.43 -17.09 7.14
CA SER A 207 -9.72 -18.48 6.80
C SER A 207 -8.93 -19.45 7.68
N PRO A 208 -9.59 -20.33 8.45
CA PRO A 208 -8.92 -21.36 9.23
C PRO A 208 -8.32 -22.45 8.33
N THR A 209 -8.80 -22.60 7.09
CA THR A 209 -8.27 -23.58 6.12
C THR A 209 -7.11 -23.03 5.28
N GLY A 210 -6.75 -21.75 5.46
CA GLY A 210 -5.71 -21.07 4.68
C GLY A 210 -6.04 -20.91 3.20
N LYS A 211 -7.33 -20.86 2.85
CA LYS A 211 -7.81 -20.67 1.49
C LYS A 211 -8.48 -19.32 1.34
N SER A 212 -8.22 -18.63 0.23
CA SER A 212 -8.93 -17.42 -0.16
C SER A 212 -9.69 -17.72 -1.45
N VAL A 213 -10.98 -17.96 -1.34
CA VAL A 213 -11.87 -18.36 -2.44
C VAL A 213 -13.09 -17.42 -2.49
N PRO A 214 -12.88 -16.16 -2.90
CA PRO A 214 -13.96 -15.17 -2.94
C PRO A 214 -15.07 -15.63 -3.90
N TRP A 215 -16.33 -15.37 -3.50
CA TRP A 215 -17.56 -15.75 -4.22
C TRP A 215 -17.90 -17.25 -4.24
N ASP A 216 -17.03 -18.13 -3.74
CA ASP A 216 -17.30 -19.55 -3.61
C ASP A 216 -18.23 -19.80 -2.41
N GLU A 217 -19.08 -20.83 -2.51
CA GLU A 217 -19.97 -21.23 -1.41
C GLU A 217 -19.17 -21.74 -0.19
N SER A 218 -18.01 -22.34 -0.42
CA SER A 218 -17.11 -22.86 0.62
C SER A 218 -16.18 -21.81 1.23
N ARG A 219 -16.36 -20.52 0.90
CA ARG A 219 -15.52 -19.45 1.49
C ARG A 219 -15.67 -19.41 3.00
N ASP A 220 -14.57 -19.34 3.70
CA ASP A 220 -14.49 -19.34 5.17
C ASP A 220 -13.66 -18.20 5.75
N GLY A 221 -13.26 -17.25 4.92
CA GLY A 221 -12.45 -16.09 5.29
C GLY A 221 -11.46 -15.72 4.21
N PHE A 222 -10.50 -14.86 4.56
CA PHE A 222 -9.41 -14.46 3.67
C PHE A 222 -8.04 -14.87 4.26
N VAL A 223 -7.00 -14.83 3.44
CA VAL A 223 -5.61 -15.05 3.86
C VAL A 223 -4.91 -13.71 3.90
N MET A 224 -4.22 -13.40 5.00
CA MET A 224 -3.48 -12.16 5.20
C MET A 224 -2.39 -12.01 4.15
N GLY A 225 -2.14 -10.78 3.71
CA GLY A 225 -1.13 -10.47 2.70
C GLY A 225 -0.38 -9.18 2.98
N GLU A 226 0.66 -8.99 2.17
CA GLU A 226 1.52 -7.80 2.15
C GLU A 226 1.62 -7.29 0.72
N GLY A 227 1.91 -6.00 0.57
CA GLY A 227 2.17 -5.45 -0.74
C GLY A 227 2.27 -3.94 -0.79
N SER A 228 2.88 -3.48 -1.86
CA SER A 228 2.99 -2.06 -2.22
C SER A 228 2.77 -1.89 -3.70
N VAL A 229 1.89 -0.97 -4.09
CA VAL A 229 1.64 -0.61 -5.49
C VAL A 229 1.67 0.90 -5.61
N TYR A 230 2.46 1.40 -6.54
CA TYR A 230 2.56 2.83 -6.83
C TYR A 230 2.42 3.12 -8.32
N LEU A 231 1.83 4.27 -8.57
CA LEU A 231 1.56 4.79 -9.91
C LEU A 231 2.19 6.18 -10.03
N VAL A 232 2.71 6.48 -11.21
CA VAL A 232 2.89 7.86 -11.66
C VAL A 232 1.70 8.19 -12.54
N VAL A 233 0.95 9.22 -12.13
CA VAL A 233 -0.25 9.67 -12.85
C VAL A 233 -0.10 11.12 -13.29
N GLU A 234 -0.67 11.42 -14.45
CA GLU A 234 -0.64 12.73 -15.10
C GLU A 234 -2.02 13.05 -15.68
N PRO A 235 -2.40 14.33 -15.85
CA PRO A 235 -3.53 14.68 -16.71
C PRO A 235 -3.32 14.06 -18.11
N LEU A 236 -4.35 13.41 -18.65
CA LEU A 236 -4.24 12.67 -19.91
C LEU A 236 -3.70 13.55 -21.06
N GLU A 237 -4.16 14.80 -21.13
CA GLU A 237 -3.77 15.76 -22.15
C GLU A 237 -2.26 16.03 -22.10
N LEU A 238 -1.69 16.28 -20.90
CA LEU A 238 -0.27 16.54 -20.71
C LEU A 238 0.58 15.32 -21.02
N ALA A 239 0.12 14.12 -20.64
CA ALA A 239 0.80 12.88 -20.96
C ALA A 239 0.88 12.66 -22.49
N LEU A 240 -0.21 12.97 -23.22
CA LEU A 240 -0.24 12.90 -24.69
C LEU A 240 0.69 13.94 -25.33
N GLU A 241 0.66 15.18 -24.85
CA GLU A 241 1.50 16.28 -25.36
C GLU A 241 3.00 15.96 -25.26
N ARG A 242 3.44 15.36 -24.15
CA ARG A 242 4.85 14.96 -24.02
C ARG A 242 5.21 13.62 -24.69
N GLY A 243 4.25 12.95 -25.33
CA GLY A 243 4.47 11.64 -25.97
C GLY A 243 4.74 10.51 -24.96
N ALA A 244 4.11 10.56 -23.79
CA ALA A 244 4.28 9.54 -22.75
C ALA A 244 3.84 8.15 -23.23
N ASN A 245 4.51 7.12 -22.73
CA ASN A 245 4.06 5.75 -22.91
C ASN A 245 2.91 5.45 -21.92
N ILE A 246 1.69 5.83 -22.28
CA ILE A 246 0.50 5.66 -21.46
C ILE A 246 0.17 4.17 -21.35
N ARG A 247 0.16 3.65 -20.13
CA ARG A 247 -0.16 2.24 -19.86
C ARG A 247 -1.65 2.02 -19.72
N TRP A 248 -2.33 2.88 -18.95
CA TRP A 248 -3.78 2.84 -18.74
C TRP A 248 -4.31 4.26 -18.58
N VAL A 249 -5.62 4.38 -18.75
CA VAL A 249 -6.34 5.64 -18.52
C VAL A 249 -7.39 5.38 -17.42
N VAL A 250 -7.45 6.26 -16.43
CA VAL A 250 -8.52 6.30 -15.44
C VAL A 250 -9.62 7.21 -15.98
N ASP A 251 -10.70 6.61 -16.47
CA ASP A 251 -11.84 7.34 -17.05
C ASP A 251 -12.73 7.96 -15.98
N GLY A 252 -12.98 7.23 -14.91
CA GLY A 252 -13.86 7.66 -13.82
C GLY A 252 -13.41 7.10 -12.47
N LEU A 253 -13.78 7.78 -11.42
CA LEU A 253 -13.55 7.37 -10.04
C LEU A 253 -14.72 7.85 -9.17
N GLY A 254 -15.36 6.93 -8.47
CA GLY A 254 -16.46 7.21 -7.57
C GLY A 254 -16.13 6.74 -6.15
N ILE A 255 -16.34 7.63 -5.18
CA ILE A 255 -16.15 7.33 -3.75
C ILE A 255 -17.42 7.68 -3.00
N ALA A 256 -17.86 6.79 -2.14
CA ALA A 256 -18.99 6.96 -1.24
C ALA A 256 -18.70 6.29 0.11
N ASN A 257 -19.59 6.48 1.06
CA ASN A 257 -19.61 5.78 2.34
C ASN A 257 -21.00 5.18 2.53
N ASP A 258 -21.08 4.00 3.13
CA ASP A 258 -22.36 3.35 3.40
C ASP A 258 -23.23 4.13 4.40
N GLY A 259 -22.60 4.73 5.43
CA GLY A 259 -23.28 5.55 6.42
C GLY A 259 -24.25 4.79 7.35
N ALA A 260 -24.36 3.48 7.18
CA ALA A 260 -25.33 2.68 7.92
C ALA A 260 -24.77 2.15 9.26
N HIS A 261 -23.54 1.68 9.28
CA HIS A 261 -22.90 1.10 10.47
C HIS A 261 -21.39 1.31 10.44
N ALA A 262 -20.74 1.32 11.63
CA ALA A 262 -19.30 1.58 11.74
C ALA A 262 -18.42 0.49 11.09
N THR A 263 -18.86 -0.77 11.09
CA THR A 263 -18.06 -1.93 10.65
C THR A 263 -18.80 -2.92 9.75
N GLN A 264 -20.12 -2.81 9.63
CA GLN A 264 -20.93 -3.71 8.80
C GLN A 264 -21.31 -3.00 7.49
N PRO A 265 -21.29 -3.73 6.35
CA PRO A 265 -21.74 -3.17 5.09
C PRO A 265 -23.24 -2.87 5.11
N ASP A 266 -23.65 -1.87 4.35
CA ASP A 266 -25.06 -1.60 4.09
C ASP A 266 -25.65 -2.72 3.23
N LEU A 267 -26.68 -3.38 3.76
CA LEU A 267 -27.35 -4.49 3.06
C LEU A 267 -28.09 -4.06 1.80
N ASP A 268 -28.52 -2.79 1.74
CA ASP A 268 -29.18 -2.22 0.57
C ASP A 268 -28.19 -1.75 -0.50
N GLY A 269 -26.89 -1.74 -0.19
CA GLY A 269 -25.84 -1.36 -1.11
C GLY A 269 -25.88 0.11 -1.55
N THR A 270 -26.43 0.99 -0.73
CA THR A 270 -26.63 2.41 -1.06
C THR A 270 -25.31 3.11 -1.37
N GLY A 271 -24.28 2.88 -0.53
CA GLY A 271 -22.95 3.46 -0.75
C GLY A 271 -22.33 2.98 -2.07
N ALA A 272 -22.42 1.69 -2.35
CA ALA A 272 -21.91 1.12 -3.61
C ALA A 272 -22.60 1.72 -4.83
N ARG A 273 -23.95 1.88 -4.80
CA ARG A 273 -24.72 2.52 -5.86
C ARG A 273 -24.28 3.97 -6.08
N ILE A 274 -24.15 4.76 -5.00
CA ILE A 274 -23.71 6.16 -5.09
C ILE A 274 -22.30 6.25 -5.71
N ALA A 275 -21.39 5.32 -5.36
CA ALA A 275 -20.06 5.31 -5.94
C ALA A 275 -20.09 4.98 -7.45
N ILE A 276 -20.93 4.03 -7.86
CA ILE A 276 -21.13 3.67 -9.27
C ILE A 276 -21.73 4.86 -10.05
N ASP A 277 -22.79 5.48 -9.54
CA ASP A 277 -23.47 6.60 -10.19
C ASP A 277 -22.56 7.84 -10.38
N LYS A 278 -21.50 7.96 -9.58
CA LYS A 278 -20.48 9.02 -9.76
C LYS A 278 -19.51 8.77 -10.91
N VAL A 279 -19.44 7.55 -11.40
CA VAL A 279 -18.52 7.17 -12.49
C VAL A 279 -19.22 7.31 -13.84
N PHE A 280 -20.50 6.99 -13.90
CA PHE A 280 -21.33 7.00 -15.09
C PHE A 280 -22.32 8.17 -15.10
#